data_36514b72c1304899b35599889fc7cf2b
#
_entry.id   36514b72c1304899b35599889fc7cf2b
#
_cell.length_a   1.000
_cell.length_b   1.000
_cell.length_c   1.000
_cell.angle_alpha   90.00
_cell.angle_beta   90.00
_cell.angle_gamma   90.00
#
_symmetry.space_group_name_H-M   'P 1'
#
loop_
_entity.id
_entity.type
_entity.pdbx_description
1 polymer ?
#
loop_
_entity_poly.entity_id
_entity_poly.type
_entity_poly.pdbx_seq_one_letter_code
_entity_poly.pdbx_strand_id
1 'polypeptide(L)'
;MESIIIGIAGGSGSGKSTFTNRLKKHFGDDVVVIYHDNYYRRQDGIPFEERVKVNYDHPDSLETDLLVEHLKELREGKTIQCPVYDYSQHNRSDKVLKIEPRPVILVEGILLLADPRIRDLLDIKVYVEADADERILRRISRDVEERGRDLNGIIDQYLTTVKPMHYLYVEPTRAKADIAVSYTHLRAHETAANL
;
A
#
# COMPACT_ATOMS: atom_id res chain seq x y z
N MET A 1 20.78 16.15 -1.78
CA MET A 1 20.98 14.77 -1.29
C MET A 1 20.13 13.92 -2.21
N GLU A 2 20.70 12.91 -2.84
CA GLU A 2 19.93 12.05 -3.74
C GLU A 2 19.20 11.00 -2.88
N SER A 3 17.87 11.02 -2.91
CA SER A 3 17.06 10.09 -2.14
C SER A 3 16.90 8.79 -2.92
N ILE A 4 16.97 7.65 -2.22
CA ILE A 4 16.64 6.32 -2.77
C ILE A 4 15.16 6.06 -2.55
N ILE A 5 14.42 5.71 -3.60
CA ILE A 5 12.99 5.39 -3.54
C ILE A 5 12.81 3.87 -3.65
N ILE A 6 12.27 3.26 -2.60
CA ILE A 6 12.01 1.82 -2.51
C ILE A 6 10.50 1.59 -2.57
N GLY A 7 10.04 0.91 -3.61
CA GLY A 7 8.64 0.51 -3.73
C GLY A 7 8.37 -0.85 -3.09
N ILE A 8 7.33 -0.93 -2.26
CA ILE A 8 6.91 -2.15 -1.57
C ILE A 8 5.49 -2.50 -2.00
N ALA A 9 5.38 -3.48 -2.90
CA ALA A 9 4.13 -3.96 -3.46
C ALA A 9 3.76 -5.36 -2.96
N GLY A 10 2.58 -5.82 -3.32
CA GLY A 10 2.06 -7.16 -2.98
C GLY A 10 0.58 -7.11 -2.66
N GLY A 11 -0.08 -8.26 -2.59
CA GLY A 11 -1.52 -8.35 -2.33
C GLY A 11 -1.97 -7.82 -0.97
N SER A 12 -3.26 -7.51 -0.84
CA SER A 12 -3.84 -7.18 0.47
C SER A 12 -3.63 -8.36 1.42
N GLY A 13 -3.17 -8.10 2.65
CA GLY A 13 -2.86 -9.13 3.64
C GLY A 13 -1.50 -9.84 3.45
N SER A 14 -0.67 -9.46 2.46
CA SER A 14 0.64 -10.10 2.25
C SER A 14 1.70 -9.79 3.31
N GLY A 15 1.50 -8.75 4.13
CA GLY A 15 2.45 -8.32 5.16
C GLY A 15 3.33 -7.13 4.74
N LYS A 16 2.97 -6.42 3.67
CA LYS A 16 3.69 -5.20 3.22
C LYS A 16 3.93 -4.21 4.36
N SER A 17 2.87 -3.84 5.07
CA SER A 17 2.97 -2.82 6.14
C SER A 17 3.86 -3.30 7.29
N THR A 18 3.86 -4.59 7.61
CA THR A 18 4.79 -5.16 8.59
C THR A 18 6.23 -5.06 8.10
N PHE A 19 6.47 -5.39 6.82
CA PHE A 19 7.80 -5.27 6.20
C PHE A 19 8.26 -3.80 6.17
N THR A 20 7.39 -2.89 5.73
CA THR A 20 7.64 -1.43 5.72
C THR A 20 7.99 -0.91 7.11
N ASN A 21 7.25 -1.32 8.14
CA ASN A 21 7.51 -0.89 9.52
C ASN A 21 8.84 -1.42 10.05
N ARG A 22 9.28 -2.63 9.66
CA ARG A 22 10.61 -3.15 10.00
C ARG A 22 11.72 -2.33 9.34
N LEU A 23 11.58 -1.98 8.07
CA LEU A 23 12.53 -1.11 7.39
C LEU A 23 12.56 0.28 8.03
N LYS A 24 11.40 0.86 8.34
CA LYS A 24 11.31 2.13 9.05
C LYS A 24 12.04 2.10 10.39
N LYS A 25 11.86 1.03 11.17
CA LYS A 25 12.57 0.84 12.44
C LYS A 25 14.08 0.71 12.25
N HIS A 26 14.51 0.06 11.17
CA HIS A 26 15.93 -0.17 10.87
C HIS A 26 16.63 1.12 10.43
N PHE A 27 16.02 1.90 9.56
CA PHE A 27 16.58 3.15 9.02
C PHE A 27 16.37 4.36 9.95
N GLY A 28 15.44 4.29 10.91
CA GLY A 28 15.19 5.37 11.88
C GLY A 28 14.75 6.67 11.21
N ASP A 29 15.45 7.76 11.52
CA ASP A 29 15.13 9.11 11.04
C ASP A 29 15.54 9.36 9.58
N ASP A 30 16.30 8.45 8.97
CA ASP A 30 16.74 8.56 7.57
C ASP A 30 15.64 8.12 6.59
N VAL A 31 14.49 7.65 7.08
CA VAL A 31 13.42 7.15 6.23
C VAL A 31 12.12 7.93 6.38
N VAL A 32 11.42 8.11 5.27
CA VAL A 32 10.01 8.52 5.23
C VAL A 32 9.19 7.47 4.51
N VAL A 33 7.93 7.28 4.93
CA VAL A 33 7.01 6.31 4.33
C VAL A 33 5.84 7.05 3.67
N ILE A 34 5.56 6.68 2.43
CA ILE A 34 4.39 7.13 1.67
C ILE A 34 3.49 5.92 1.42
N TYR A 35 2.24 6.04 1.81
CA TYR A 35 1.23 5.03 1.55
C TYR A 35 0.43 5.39 0.31
N HIS A 36 0.44 4.52 -0.72
CA HIS A 36 -0.30 4.72 -1.96
C HIS A 36 -1.81 4.87 -1.71
N ASP A 37 -2.32 4.21 -0.66
CA ASP A 37 -3.72 4.28 -0.26
C ASP A 37 -4.14 5.71 0.15
N ASN A 38 -3.23 6.59 0.55
CA ASN A 38 -3.54 8.00 0.79
C ASN A 38 -3.93 8.75 -0.49
N TYR A 39 -3.60 8.22 -1.65
CA TYR A 39 -3.85 8.81 -2.95
C TYR A 39 -5.14 8.32 -3.63
N TYR A 40 -6.03 7.61 -2.92
CA TYR A 40 -7.38 7.38 -3.45
C TYR A 40 -8.03 8.70 -3.83
N ARG A 41 -8.76 8.69 -4.96
CA ARG A 41 -9.43 9.91 -5.46
C ARG A 41 -10.43 10.43 -4.46
N ARG A 42 -10.51 11.77 -4.37
CA ARG A 42 -11.51 12.45 -3.56
C ARG A 42 -12.91 12.26 -4.17
N GLN A 43 -13.90 12.01 -3.31
CA GLN A 43 -15.26 11.66 -3.70
C GLN A 43 -16.33 12.49 -2.95
N ASP A 44 -16.08 13.79 -2.75
CA ASP A 44 -16.93 14.67 -1.93
C ASP A 44 -18.38 14.77 -2.45
N GLY A 45 -18.59 14.66 -3.77
CA GLY A 45 -19.92 14.70 -4.38
C GLY A 45 -20.69 13.38 -4.37
N ILE A 46 -20.11 12.30 -3.81
CA ILE A 46 -20.70 10.96 -3.82
C ILE A 46 -21.22 10.63 -2.41
N PRO A 47 -22.51 10.19 -2.24
CA PRO A 47 -23.04 9.75 -0.95
C PRO A 47 -22.22 8.60 -0.36
N PHE A 48 -22.19 8.50 0.97
CA PHE A 48 -21.41 7.48 1.68
C PHE A 48 -21.74 6.05 1.21
N GLU A 49 -23.03 5.75 1.03
CA GLU A 49 -23.52 4.42 0.62
C GLU A 49 -23.02 4.02 -0.79
N GLU A 50 -22.74 4.99 -1.64
CA GLU A 50 -22.15 4.74 -2.96
C GLU A 50 -20.63 4.66 -2.89
N ARG A 51 -19.98 5.46 -2.04
CA ARG A 51 -18.54 5.38 -1.82
C ARG A 51 -18.12 4.00 -1.31
N VAL A 52 -18.91 3.39 -0.44
CA VAL A 52 -18.64 2.02 0.07
C VAL A 52 -18.60 0.97 -1.05
N LYS A 53 -19.34 1.21 -2.16
CA LYS A 53 -19.42 0.29 -3.31
C LYS A 53 -18.30 0.47 -4.33
N VAL A 54 -17.51 1.52 -4.22
CA VAL A 54 -16.40 1.80 -5.15
C VAL A 54 -15.36 0.69 -5.11
N ASN A 55 -14.87 0.31 -6.29
CA ASN A 55 -13.78 -0.65 -6.42
C ASN A 55 -12.42 0.01 -6.12
N TYR A 56 -12.01 0.03 -4.87
CA TYR A 56 -10.74 0.60 -4.44
C TYR A 56 -9.51 -0.23 -4.83
N ASP A 57 -9.70 -1.45 -5.33
CA ASP A 57 -8.63 -2.31 -5.82
C ASP A 57 -8.36 -2.12 -7.34
N HIS A 58 -9.13 -1.25 -8.02
CA HIS A 58 -8.91 -0.88 -9.42
C HIS A 58 -7.95 0.32 -9.52
N PRO A 59 -7.01 0.36 -10.50
CA PRO A 59 -6.08 1.49 -10.67
C PRO A 59 -6.76 2.86 -10.79
N ASP A 60 -7.91 2.95 -11.44
CA ASP A 60 -8.65 4.21 -11.60
C ASP A 60 -9.14 4.83 -10.29
N SER A 61 -9.16 4.06 -9.20
CA SER A 61 -9.51 4.57 -7.87
C SER A 61 -8.46 5.52 -7.30
N LEU A 62 -7.24 5.51 -7.86
CA LEU A 62 -6.08 6.24 -7.37
C LEU A 62 -5.78 7.48 -8.21
N GLU A 63 -5.32 8.53 -7.56
CA GLU A 63 -4.78 9.73 -8.20
C GLU A 63 -3.27 9.56 -8.41
N THR A 64 -2.94 8.68 -9.36
CA THR A 64 -1.55 8.29 -9.65
C THR A 64 -0.69 9.46 -10.10
N ASP A 65 -1.27 10.44 -10.82
CA ASP A 65 -0.55 11.62 -11.28
C ASP A 65 0.00 12.42 -10.10
N LEU A 66 -0.79 12.61 -9.04
CA LEU A 66 -0.36 13.30 -7.83
C LEU A 66 0.75 12.54 -7.09
N LEU A 67 0.67 11.20 -7.02
CA LEU A 67 1.76 10.42 -6.41
C LEU A 67 3.06 10.56 -7.20
N VAL A 68 2.99 10.48 -8.54
CA VAL A 68 4.15 10.64 -9.43
C VAL A 68 4.79 12.03 -9.25
N GLU A 69 3.98 13.09 -9.17
CA GLU A 69 4.45 14.44 -8.90
C GLU A 69 5.16 14.53 -7.55
N HIS A 70 4.53 14.04 -6.48
CA HIS A 70 5.11 14.05 -5.15
C HIS A 70 6.41 13.26 -5.04
N LEU A 71 6.53 12.11 -5.71
CA LEU A 71 7.78 11.34 -5.71
C LEU A 71 8.92 12.09 -6.41
N LYS A 72 8.63 12.80 -7.51
CA LYS A 72 9.60 13.65 -8.21
C LYS A 72 10.04 14.82 -7.32
N GLU A 73 9.11 15.51 -6.69
CA GLU A 73 9.40 16.61 -5.77
C GLU A 73 10.27 16.18 -4.59
N LEU A 74 9.96 15.04 -3.97
CA LEU A 74 10.79 14.48 -2.89
C LEU A 74 12.20 14.12 -3.36
N ARG A 75 12.35 13.55 -4.57
CA ARG A 75 13.65 13.26 -5.17
C ARG A 75 14.45 14.53 -5.43
N GLU A 76 13.79 15.62 -5.78
CA GLU A 76 14.40 16.95 -5.95
C GLU A 76 14.70 17.66 -4.61
N GLY A 77 14.42 17.03 -3.47
CA GLY A 77 14.64 17.62 -2.15
C GLY A 77 13.54 18.60 -1.70
N LYS A 78 12.38 18.57 -2.34
CA LYS A 78 11.25 19.42 -2.01
C LYS A 78 10.31 18.74 -1.00
N THR A 79 9.68 19.53 -0.16
CA THR A 79 8.64 19.09 0.77
C THR A 79 7.31 18.97 0.05
N ILE A 80 6.55 17.92 0.33
CA ILE A 80 5.22 17.68 -0.24
C ILE A 80 4.10 17.79 0.80
N GLN A 81 2.86 17.98 0.32
CA GLN A 81 1.63 17.93 1.11
C GLN A 81 0.89 16.61 0.80
N CYS A 82 1.30 15.54 1.44
CA CYS A 82 0.72 14.22 1.23
C CYS A 82 -0.73 14.19 1.71
N PRO A 83 -1.69 13.77 0.88
CA PRO A 83 -3.09 13.63 1.30
C PRO A 83 -3.23 12.57 2.40
N VAL A 84 -4.36 12.62 3.12
CA VAL A 84 -4.71 11.63 4.14
C VAL A 84 -6.06 11.01 3.77
N TYR A 85 -6.09 9.70 3.59
CA TYR A 85 -7.31 8.95 3.35
C TYR A 85 -7.97 8.53 4.67
N ASP A 86 -9.27 8.77 4.78
CA ASP A 86 -10.10 8.35 5.92
C ASP A 86 -10.90 7.10 5.55
N TYR A 87 -10.48 5.95 6.06
CA TYR A 87 -11.14 4.67 5.81
C TYR A 87 -12.56 4.60 6.39
N SER A 88 -12.85 5.39 7.46
CA SER A 88 -14.18 5.42 8.06
C SER A 88 -15.20 6.16 7.19
N GLN A 89 -14.72 7.13 6.40
CA GLN A 89 -15.53 7.93 5.51
C GLN A 89 -15.48 7.47 4.05
N HIS A 90 -14.64 6.47 3.74
CA HIS A 90 -14.34 6.07 2.36
C HIS A 90 -14.02 7.26 1.45
N ASN A 91 -13.25 8.23 1.98
CA ASN A 91 -12.90 9.44 1.25
C ASN A 91 -11.56 10.01 1.73
N ARG A 92 -10.98 10.89 0.93
CA ARG A 92 -9.84 11.69 1.33
C ARG A 92 -10.30 12.78 2.30
N SER A 93 -9.59 12.92 3.43
CA SER A 93 -9.85 13.99 4.39
C SER A 93 -9.31 15.35 3.91
N ASP A 94 -9.68 16.44 4.59
CA ASP A 94 -9.09 17.77 4.33
C ASP A 94 -7.71 17.94 4.96
N LYS A 95 -7.30 16.97 5.78
CA LYS A 95 -5.97 16.96 6.39
C LYS A 95 -4.92 16.60 5.36
N VAL A 96 -3.75 17.21 5.48
CA VAL A 96 -2.55 16.85 4.73
C VAL A 96 -1.40 16.62 5.70
N LEU A 97 -0.48 15.74 5.32
CA LEU A 97 0.77 15.51 6.05
C LEU A 97 1.90 16.21 5.32
N LYS A 98 2.56 17.14 5.99
CA LYS A 98 3.81 17.70 5.49
C LYS A 98 4.88 16.62 5.55
N ILE A 99 5.41 16.21 4.40
CA ILE A 99 6.48 15.23 4.29
C ILE A 99 7.71 15.92 3.74
N GLU A 100 8.78 15.88 4.52
CA GLU A 100 10.10 16.38 4.14
C GLU A 100 10.92 15.25 3.50
N PRO A 101 11.77 15.56 2.51
CA PRO A 101 12.63 14.56 1.88
C PRO A 101 13.59 13.94 2.90
N ARG A 102 13.84 12.64 2.73
CA ARG A 102 14.80 11.88 3.54
C ARG A 102 15.71 11.07 2.60
N PRO A 103 16.87 10.60 3.07
CA PRO A 103 17.75 9.74 2.28
C PRO A 103 17.06 8.50 1.70
N VAL A 104 16.10 7.92 2.44
CA VAL A 104 15.31 6.77 2.02
C VAL A 104 13.82 7.12 2.00
N ILE A 105 13.18 6.88 0.88
CA ILE A 105 11.72 7.04 0.70
C ILE A 105 11.13 5.66 0.45
N LEU A 106 10.32 5.16 1.37
CA LEU A 106 9.55 3.94 1.18
C LEU A 106 8.17 4.30 0.63
N VAL A 107 7.77 3.65 -0.44
CA VAL A 107 6.43 3.79 -1.01
C VAL A 107 5.73 2.44 -0.94
N GLU A 108 4.59 2.36 -0.25
CA GLU A 108 3.86 1.10 -0.07
C GLU A 108 2.50 1.15 -0.74
N GLY A 109 2.14 0.09 -1.47
CA GLY A 109 0.79 -0.04 -2.03
C GLY A 109 0.56 -1.31 -2.83
N ILE A 110 -0.71 -1.74 -2.91
CA ILE A 110 -1.08 -2.95 -3.66
C ILE A 110 -0.91 -2.78 -5.17
N LEU A 111 -1.18 -1.59 -5.69
CA LEU A 111 -1.15 -1.26 -7.13
C LEU A 111 0.11 -0.50 -7.54
N LEU A 112 1.08 -0.37 -6.64
CA LEU A 112 2.26 0.47 -6.84
C LEU A 112 3.05 0.10 -8.12
N LEU A 113 3.21 -1.19 -8.39
CA LEU A 113 3.94 -1.67 -9.56
C LEU A 113 3.05 -1.85 -10.81
N ALA A 114 1.77 -1.50 -10.75
CA ALA A 114 0.87 -1.58 -11.91
C ALA A 114 1.14 -0.44 -12.91
N ASP A 115 1.42 0.77 -12.42
CA ASP A 115 1.68 1.94 -13.29
C ASP A 115 3.18 2.06 -13.65
N PRO A 116 3.53 2.11 -14.95
CA PRO A 116 4.92 2.24 -15.38
C PRO A 116 5.58 3.54 -14.89
N ARG A 117 4.85 4.64 -14.80
CA ARG A 117 5.39 5.95 -14.38
C ARG A 117 5.88 5.92 -12.93
N ILE A 118 5.19 5.16 -12.05
CA ILE A 118 5.66 4.93 -10.69
C ILE A 118 6.89 4.02 -10.72
N ARG A 119 6.83 2.88 -11.45
CA ARG A 119 7.94 1.93 -11.52
C ARG A 119 9.26 2.58 -11.96
N ASP A 120 9.19 3.52 -12.92
CA ASP A 120 10.37 4.22 -13.45
C ASP A 120 10.99 5.20 -12.42
N LEU A 121 10.24 5.56 -11.39
CA LEU A 121 10.73 6.37 -10.27
C LEU A 121 11.27 5.53 -9.11
N LEU A 122 11.07 4.22 -9.10
CA LEU A 122 11.54 3.34 -8.02
C LEU A 122 12.94 2.83 -8.33
N ASP A 123 13.88 3.05 -7.41
CA ASP A 123 15.25 2.53 -7.52
C ASP A 123 15.30 1.04 -7.14
N ILE A 124 14.47 0.62 -6.19
CA ILE A 124 14.32 -0.78 -5.77
C ILE A 124 12.83 -1.12 -5.71
N LYS A 125 12.45 -2.23 -6.35
CA LYS A 125 11.08 -2.74 -6.39
C LYS A 125 11.00 -4.06 -5.64
N VAL A 126 10.28 -4.05 -4.51
CA VAL A 126 10.08 -5.22 -3.66
C VAL A 126 8.63 -5.71 -3.79
N TYR A 127 8.45 -6.99 -4.04
CA TYR A 127 7.15 -7.64 -3.99
C TYR A 127 7.06 -8.54 -2.76
N VAL A 128 6.14 -8.22 -1.84
CA VAL A 128 5.88 -9.04 -0.64
C VAL A 128 4.80 -10.06 -0.97
N GLU A 129 5.18 -11.32 -0.98
CA GLU A 129 4.29 -12.43 -1.30
C GLU A 129 3.85 -13.20 -0.05
N ALA A 130 2.64 -13.71 -0.09
CA ALA A 130 2.09 -14.67 0.85
C ALA A 130 0.97 -15.45 0.13
N ASP A 131 0.73 -16.67 0.55
CA ASP A 131 -0.31 -17.51 0.00
C ASP A 131 -1.72 -16.89 0.18
N ALA A 132 -2.64 -17.22 -0.72
CA ALA A 132 -3.95 -16.57 -0.78
C ALA A 132 -4.79 -16.80 0.49
N ASP A 133 -4.70 -17.98 1.10
CA ASP A 133 -5.33 -18.34 2.36
C ASP A 133 -4.78 -17.52 3.54
N GLU A 134 -3.46 -17.39 3.63
CA GLU A 134 -2.80 -16.53 4.61
C GLU A 134 -3.24 -15.07 4.47
N ARG A 135 -3.30 -14.58 3.24
CA ARG A 135 -3.70 -13.19 2.95
C ARG A 135 -5.14 -12.91 3.36
N ILE A 136 -6.08 -13.84 3.05
CA ILE A 136 -7.48 -13.64 3.40
C ILE A 136 -7.70 -13.70 4.90
N LEU A 137 -7.06 -14.63 5.61
CA LEU A 137 -7.16 -14.73 7.07
C LEU A 137 -6.66 -13.45 7.75
N ARG A 138 -5.50 -12.94 7.36
CA ARG A 138 -4.95 -11.68 7.88
C ARG A 138 -5.83 -10.47 7.55
N ARG A 139 -6.44 -10.45 6.36
CA ARG A 139 -7.37 -9.39 5.98
C ARG A 139 -8.63 -9.42 6.84
N ILE A 140 -9.23 -10.60 7.08
CA ILE A 140 -10.41 -10.76 7.92
C ILE A 140 -10.11 -10.25 9.34
N SER A 141 -9.04 -10.74 9.97
CA SER A 141 -8.65 -10.32 11.32
C SER A 141 -8.51 -8.80 11.41
N ARG A 142 -7.69 -8.20 10.53
CA ARG A 142 -7.50 -6.74 10.49
C ARG A 142 -8.81 -5.98 10.28
N ASP A 143 -9.61 -6.36 9.29
CA ASP A 143 -10.80 -5.59 8.91
C ASP A 143 -11.90 -5.70 9.97
N VAL A 144 -11.99 -6.82 10.71
CA VAL A 144 -12.88 -6.99 11.86
C VAL A 144 -12.36 -6.19 13.07
N GLU A 145 -11.09 -6.40 13.46
CA GLU A 145 -10.53 -5.87 14.71
C GLU A 145 -10.23 -4.36 14.65
N GLU A 146 -9.65 -3.90 13.53
CA GLU A 146 -9.18 -2.51 13.41
C GLU A 146 -10.19 -1.59 12.69
N ARG A 147 -11.06 -2.14 11.83
CA ARG A 147 -11.99 -1.37 11.01
C ARG A 147 -13.46 -1.58 11.35
N GLY A 148 -13.74 -2.48 12.28
CA GLY A 148 -15.10 -2.76 12.76
C GLY A 148 -16.06 -3.31 11.68
N ARG A 149 -15.53 -3.97 10.64
CA ARG A 149 -16.32 -4.48 9.52
C ARG A 149 -16.96 -5.83 9.85
N ASP A 150 -18.12 -6.08 9.28
CA ASP A 150 -18.76 -7.38 9.39
C ASP A 150 -18.10 -8.42 8.49
N LEU A 151 -18.10 -9.68 8.93
CA LEU A 151 -17.42 -10.78 8.25
C LEU A 151 -18.00 -11.06 6.85
N ASN A 152 -19.32 -11.01 6.70
CA ASN A 152 -19.98 -11.32 5.43
C ASN A 152 -19.62 -10.27 4.38
N GLY A 153 -19.65 -8.97 4.76
CA GLY A 153 -19.24 -7.88 3.88
C GLY A 153 -17.78 -7.96 3.47
N ILE A 154 -16.88 -8.46 4.35
CA ILE A 154 -15.48 -8.70 4.00
C ILE A 154 -15.34 -9.83 2.98
N ILE A 155 -16.07 -10.95 3.18
CA ILE A 155 -16.05 -12.11 2.28
C ILE A 155 -16.60 -11.73 0.91
N ASP A 156 -17.75 -11.07 0.87
CA ASP A 156 -18.40 -10.63 -0.37
C ASP A 156 -17.47 -9.69 -1.16
N GLN A 157 -16.90 -8.69 -0.51
CA GLN A 157 -15.95 -7.78 -1.15
C GLN A 157 -14.70 -8.53 -1.66
N TYR A 158 -14.21 -9.50 -0.87
CA TYR A 158 -13.05 -10.27 -1.30
C TYR A 158 -13.34 -11.06 -2.58
N LEU A 159 -14.48 -11.73 -2.65
CA LEU A 159 -14.84 -12.57 -3.79
C LEU A 159 -15.20 -11.74 -5.04
N THR A 160 -15.92 -10.64 -4.86
CA THR A 160 -16.44 -9.84 -5.96
C THR A 160 -15.44 -8.81 -6.50
N THR A 161 -14.53 -8.31 -5.65
CA THR A 161 -13.65 -7.19 -5.98
C THR A 161 -12.18 -7.53 -5.77
N VAL A 162 -11.76 -7.81 -4.53
CA VAL A 162 -10.36 -7.90 -4.16
C VAL A 162 -9.63 -9.03 -4.90
N LYS A 163 -10.23 -10.22 -4.93
CA LYS A 163 -9.65 -11.39 -5.59
C LYS A 163 -9.53 -11.21 -7.11
N PRO A 164 -10.58 -10.80 -7.85
CA PRO A 164 -10.44 -10.51 -9.27
C PRO A 164 -9.39 -9.43 -9.58
N MET A 165 -9.40 -8.31 -8.85
CA MET A 165 -8.45 -7.23 -9.05
C MET A 165 -7.01 -7.64 -8.70
N HIS A 166 -6.83 -8.50 -7.70
CA HIS A 166 -5.53 -9.05 -7.38
C HIS A 166 -4.91 -9.79 -8.58
N TYR A 167 -5.66 -10.70 -9.18
CA TYR A 167 -5.16 -11.46 -10.34
C TYR A 167 -4.99 -10.61 -11.60
N LEU A 168 -5.78 -9.55 -11.74
CA LEU A 168 -5.73 -8.70 -12.93
C LEU A 168 -4.61 -7.66 -12.85
N TYR A 169 -4.42 -7.02 -11.69
CA TYR A 169 -3.54 -5.87 -11.55
C TYR A 169 -2.37 -6.05 -10.59
N VAL A 170 -2.46 -6.92 -9.59
CA VAL A 170 -1.43 -7.05 -8.55
C VAL A 170 -0.47 -8.20 -8.85
N GLU A 171 -0.99 -9.41 -9.00
CA GLU A 171 -0.18 -10.61 -9.21
C GLU A 171 0.76 -10.52 -10.44
N PRO A 172 0.32 -9.98 -11.61
CA PRO A 172 1.21 -9.86 -12.76
C PRO A 172 2.41 -8.93 -12.50
N THR A 173 2.32 -8.05 -11.50
CA THR A 173 3.42 -7.11 -11.19
C THR A 173 4.56 -7.77 -10.41
N ARG A 174 4.37 -8.96 -9.89
CA ARG A 174 5.44 -9.76 -9.25
C ARG A 174 6.65 -9.92 -10.17
N ALA A 175 6.41 -10.17 -11.46
CA ALA A 175 7.47 -10.29 -12.46
C ALA A 175 8.22 -8.98 -12.76
N LYS A 176 7.75 -7.85 -12.26
CA LYS A 176 8.36 -6.51 -12.44
C LYS A 176 9.14 -6.05 -11.21
N ALA A 177 9.15 -6.85 -10.16
CA ALA A 177 9.92 -6.56 -8.96
C ALA A 177 11.37 -7.03 -9.09
N ASP A 178 12.28 -6.32 -8.47
CA ASP A 178 13.70 -6.70 -8.39
C ASP A 178 13.91 -7.80 -7.33
N ILE A 179 13.08 -7.77 -6.27
CA ILE A 179 13.15 -8.70 -5.13
C ILE A 179 11.74 -9.18 -4.78
N ALA A 180 11.55 -10.51 -4.66
CA ALA A 180 10.37 -11.10 -4.05
C ALA A 180 10.70 -11.57 -2.63
N VAL A 181 9.90 -11.14 -1.65
CA VAL A 181 10.07 -11.48 -0.24
C VAL A 181 8.88 -12.32 0.23
N SER A 182 9.11 -13.57 0.61
CA SER A 182 8.07 -14.41 1.21
C SER A 182 7.94 -14.13 2.70
N TYR A 183 6.76 -13.67 3.11
CA TYR A 183 6.47 -13.38 4.51
C TYR A 183 6.17 -14.63 5.35
N THR A 184 5.83 -15.74 4.72
CA THR A 184 5.58 -17.02 5.38
C THR A 184 6.84 -17.53 6.10
N HIS A 185 8.01 -17.34 5.50
CA HIS A 185 9.29 -17.75 6.10
C HIS A 185 9.79 -16.83 7.23
N LEU A 186 9.42 -15.54 7.21
CA LEU A 186 9.84 -14.59 8.25
C LEU A 186 9.20 -14.89 9.62
N ARG A 187 7.96 -15.41 9.67
CA ARG A 187 7.31 -15.84 10.92
C ARG A 187 7.88 -17.15 11.48
N ALA A 188 8.30 -18.08 10.63
CA ALA A 188 8.89 -19.34 11.07
C ALA A 188 10.20 -19.11 11.85
N HIS A 189 11.00 -18.13 11.47
CA HIS A 189 12.22 -17.76 12.20
C HIS A 189 11.94 -17.04 13.54
N GLU A 190 10.84 -16.26 13.65
CA GLU A 190 10.48 -15.60 14.91
C GLU A 190 9.95 -16.59 15.95
N THR A 191 9.18 -17.60 15.55
CA THR A 191 8.68 -18.64 16.45
C THR A 191 9.81 -19.56 16.93
N ALA A 192 10.81 -19.83 16.11
CA ALA A 192 11.96 -20.65 16.48
C ALA A 192 12.96 -19.90 17.40
N ALA A 193 12.99 -18.59 17.37
CA ALA A 193 13.86 -17.77 18.24
C ALA A 193 13.25 -17.49 19.62
N ASN A 194 11.95 -17.83 19.83
CA ASN A 194 11.22 -17.61 21.09
C ASN A 194 10.85 -18.94 21.79
N LEU A 195 11.42 -20.06 21.39
CA LEU A 195 11.42 -21.36 22.06
C LEU A 195 12.82 -21.70 22.56
#